data_70e95ebc4c3223148440b9c1fb7f02b2
#
_entry.id   70e95ebc4c3223148440b9c1fb7f02b2
#
_cell.length_a   1.000
_cell.length_b   1.000
_cell.length_c   1.000
_cell.angle_alpha   90.00
_cell.angle_beta   90.00
_cell.angle_gamma   90.00
#
_symmetry.space_group_name_H-M   'P 1'
#
loop_
_entity.id
_entity.type
_entity.pdbx_description
1 polymer ?
#
loop_
_entity_poly.entity_id
_entity_poly.type
_entity_poly.pdbx_seq_one_letter_code
_entity_poly.pdbx_strand_id
1 'polypeptide(L)'
;MLSSIVIIAIFEHLMEKSIFLSVLSKIKEISLPGDKAHATVAPPDRMQIIQAGFSHKFPPKQAAVIICCYPKADNSYYFPLILRTEYPGVHSGQISLPGGKFDAQDSSLWHTAIRELNEELGVEVVDLEQICQLSPLYIPPSNFWVTPYMAVLKTAPIFIPEEREVAGVIEMSLEDLTAIKKEEKRITNSYLKEKKVCGYSIDNQFIWGATAMILTELKMILSDVVRN
;
A
#
# COMPACT_ATOMS: atom_id res chain seq x y z
N MET A 1 0.34 -13.02 -26.72
CA MET A 1 -0.25 -12.08 -25.72
C MET A 1 -1.58 -12.66 -25.30
N LEU A 2 -1.67 -13.17 -24.08
CA LEU A 2 -2.94 -13.62 -23.49
C LEU A 2 -3.83 -12.39 -23.29
N SER A 3 -5.11 -12.49 -23.67
CA SER A 3 -6.05 -11.37 -23.52
C SER A 3 -6.28 -11.07 -22.03
N SER A 4 -6.65 -9.82 -21.71
CA SER A 4 -6.95 -9.41 -20.34
C SER A 4 -8.00 -10.32 -19.64
N ILE A 5 -8.92 -10.90 -20.42
CA ILE A 5 -9.96 -11.84 -19.96
C ILE A 5 -9.35 -13.16 -19.48
N VAL A 6 -8.35 -13.68 -20.19
CA VAL A 6 -7.65 -14.92 -19.82
C VAL A 6 -6.82 -14.71 -18.55
N ILE A 7 -6.23 -13.54 -18.38
CA ILE A 7 -5.48 -13.18 -17.17
C ILE A 7 -6.42 -13.09 -15.96
N ILE A 8 -7.60 -12.50 -16.11
CA ILE A 8 -8.62 -12.41 -15.05
C ILE A 8 -9.12 -13.81 -14.68
N ALA A 9 -9.46 -14.66 -15.66
CA ALA A 9 -9.94 -16.03 -15.39
C ALA A 9 -8.86 -16.92 -14.74
N ILE A 10 -7.59 -16.72 -15.07
CA ILE A 10 -6.48 -17.39 -14.40
C ILE A 10 -6.35 -16.89 -12.96
N PHE A 11 -6.56 -15.60 -12.69
CA PHE A 11 -6.56 -15.03 -11.34
C PHE A 11 -7.72 -15.55 -10.50
N GLU A 12 -8.94 -15.63 -11.03
CA GLU A 12 -10.11 -16.22 -10.35
C GLU A 12 -9.84 -17.66 -9.92
N HIS A 13 -9.11 -18.44 -10.73
CA HIS A 13 -8.76 -19.83 -10.40
C HIS A 13 -7.52 -19.95 -9.49
N LEU A 14 -6.64 -18.93 -9.47
CA LEU A 14 -5.36 -18.93 -8.74
C LEU A 14 -5.49 -18.57 -7.25
N MET A 15 -6.63 -18.05 -6.80
CA MET A 15 -6.78 -17.55 -5.42
C MET A 15 -7.31 -18.60 -4.43
N GLU A 16 -7.27 -19.89 -4.77
CA GLU A 16 -7.34 -20.95 -3.76
C GLU A 16 -6.14 -20.84 -2.81
N LYS A 17 -6.36 -21.04 -1.53
CA LYS A 17 -5.36 -20.87 -0.44
C LYS A 17 -4.00 -21.52 -0.73
N SER A 18 -3.97 -22.68 -1.36
CA SER A 18 -2.75 -23.40 -1.74
C SER A 18 -1.94 -22.67 -2.81
N ILE A 19 -2.64 -22.04 -3.75
CA ILE A 19 -2.06 -21.32 -4.87
C ILE A 19 -1.54 -19.96 -4.40
N PHE A 20 -2.29 -19.26 -3.55
CA PHE A 20 -1.83 -18.01 -2.94
C PHE A 20 -0.53 -18.21 -2.15
N LEU A 21 -0.41 -19.27 -1.35
CA LEU A 21 0.82 -19.58 -0.62
C LEU A 21 1.99 -19.87 -1.57
N SER A 22 1.75 -20.53 -2.71
CA SER A 22 2.78 -20.71 -3.74
C SER A 22 3.19 -19.38 -4.42
N VAL A 23 2.23 -18.49 -4.64
CA VAL A 23 2.48 -17.12 -5.13
C VAL A 23 3.34 -16.34 -4.13
N LEU A 24 3.02 -16.42 -2.83
CA LEU A 24 3.80 -15.74 -1.77
C LEU A 24 5.25 -16.25 -1.69
N SER A 25 5.50 -17.56 -1.89
CA SER A 25 6.87 -18.09 -1.92
C SER A 25 7.67 -17.52 -3.08
N LYS A 26 7.07 -17.40 -4.26
CA LYS A 26 7.70 -16.82 -5.43
C LYS A 26 7.94 -15.30 -5.28
N ILE A 27 7.07 -14.56 -4.59
CA ILE A 27 7.26 -13.12 -4.33
C ILE A 27 8.58 -12.87 -3.60
N LYS A 28 8.98 -13.74 -2.68
CA LYS A 28 10.25 -13.63 -1.94
C LYS A 28 11.51 -13.64 -2.83
N GLU A 29 11.39 -14.22 -4.03
CA GLU A 29 12.51 -14.40 -4.98
C GLU A 29 12.53 -13.38 -6.13
N ILE A 30 11.48 -12.55 -6.25
CA ILE A 30 11.34 -11.60 -7.35
C ILE A 30 12.20 -10.35 -7.13
N SER A 31 12.83 -9.90 -8.21
CA SER A 31 13.43 -8.58 -8.25
C SER A 31 12.35 -7.50 -8.20
N LEU A 32 12.42 -6.64 -7.20
CA LEU A 32 11.43 -5.57 -7.01
C LEU A 32 11.46 -4.57 -8.17
N PRO A 33 10.32 -4.23 -8.76
CA PRO A 33 10.24 -3.24 -9.84
C PRO A 33 10.52 -1.80 -9.38
N GLY A 34 10.32 -1.48 -8.10
CA GLY A 34 10.75 -0.24 -7.45
C GLY A 34 10.37 1.02 -8.24
N ASP A 35 11.37 1.84 -8.52
CA ASP A 35 11.18 3.12 -9.21
C ASP A 35 10.47 2.98 -10.57
N LYS A 36 10.62 1.86 -11.27
CA LYS A 36 9.92 1.60 -12.53
C LYS A 36 8.40 1.51 -12.30
N ALA A 37 7.97 0.86 -11.22
CA ALA A 37 6.56 0.79 -10.84
C ALA A 37 6.08 2.17 -10.36
N HIS A 38 6.82 2.77 -9.44
CA HIS A 38 6.48 4.04 -8.81
C HIS A 38 6.30 5.16 -9.82
N ALA A 39 7.16 5.27 -10.83
CA ALA A 39 7.11 6.30 -11.86
C ALA A 39 5.81 6.30 -12.67
N THR A 40 5.08 5.17 -12.73
CA THR A 40 3.86 5.06 -13.53
C THR A 40 2.68 5.85 -12.97
N VAL A 41 2.67 6.12 -11.66
CA VAL A 41 1.60 6.84 -10.94
C VAL A 41 2.13 7.96 -10.03
N ALA A 42 3.44 8.19 -10.03
CA ALA A 42 4.04 9.25 -9.22
C ALA A 42 3.46 10.63 -9.57
N PRO A 43 3.22 11.50 -8.57
CA PRO A 43 2.86 12.89 -8.83
C PRO A 43 3.88 13.58 -9.75
N PRO A 44 3.45 14.42 -10.70
CA PRO A 44 4.32 14.98 -11.74
C PRO A 44 5.55 15.76 -11.22
N ASP A 45 5.41 16.42 -10.07
CA ASP A 45 6.49 17.22 -9.46
C ASP A 45 7.42 16.41 -8.54
N ARG A 46 7.10 15.13 -8.28
CA ARG A 46 7.90 14.31 -7.37
C ARG A 46 9.35 14.17 -7.80
N MET A 47 9.59 13.89 -9.08
CA MET A 47 10.95 13.76 -9.62
C MET A 47 11.74 15.05 -9.54
N GLN A 48 11.11 16.19 -9.84
CA GLN A 48 11.75 17.50 -9.74
C GLN A 48 12.16 17.81 -8.29
N ILE A 49 11.28 17.51 -7.32
CA ILE A 49 11.56 17.69 -5.89
C ILE A 49 12.72 16.81 -5.44
N ILE A 50 12.76 15.55 -5.87
CA ILE A 50 13.86 14.62 -5.54
C ILE A 50 15.18 15.07 -6.18
N GLN A 51 15.16 15.50 -7.45
CA GLN A 51 16.36 15.97 -8.18
C GLN A 51 16.91 17.28 -7.62
N ALA A 52 16.03 18.16 -7.11
CA ALA A 52 16.44 19.38 -6.43
C ALA A 52 17.13 19.13 -5.07
N GLY A 53 17.17 17.88 -4.64
CA GLY A 53 17.66 17.46 -3.34
C GLY A 53 16.61 17.65 -2.24
N PHE A 54 16.95 17.20 -1.04
CA PHE A 54 16.08 17.34 0.11
C PHE A 54 15.95 18.81 0.48
N SER A 55 14.81 19.42 0.17
CA SER A 55 14.52 20.84 0.47
C SER A 55 14.29 21.09 1.98
N HIS A 56 14.26 20.03 2.79
CA HIS A 56 14.03 20.13 4.21
C HIS A 56 15.29 20.40 5.00
N LYS A 57 15.16 21.25 6.01
CA LYS A 57 16.26 21.62 6.94
C LYS A 57 16.82 20.41 7.70
N PHE A 58 16.01 19.36 7.88
CA PHE A 58 16.36 18.15 8.62
C PHE A 58 16.37 16.92 7.70
N PRO A 59 17.17 15.90 8.02
CA PRO A 59 17.16 14.64 7.28
C PRO A 59 15.78 13.98 7.33
N PRO A 60 15.42 13.14 6.31
CA PRO A 60 14.16 12.42 6.29
C PRO A 60 13.99 11.52 7.51
N LYS A 61 12.79 11.49 8.06
CA LYS A 61 12.41 10.57 9.12
C LYS A 61 12.09 9.21 8.51
N GLN A 62 12.24 8.15 9.30
CA GLN A 62 11.87 6.80 8.92
C GLN A 62 10.39 6.55 9.27
N ALA A 63 9.73 5.78 8.42
CA ALA A 63 8.37 5.31 8.62
C ALA A 63 8.21 3.91 7.98
N ALA A 64 7.20 3.18 8.41
CA ALA A 64 6.83 1.91 7.81
C ALA A 64 5.32 1.82 7.61
N VAL A 65 4.92 1.12 6.55
CA VAL A 65 3.51 0.79 6.26
C VAL A 65 3.38 -0.70 5.95
N ILE A 66 2.17 -1.24 6.08
CA ILE A 66 1.94 -2.66 5.89
C ILE A 66 0.76 -2.95 4.95
N ILE A 67 0.96 -3.88 4.02
CA ILE A 67 -0.08 -4.56 3.28
C ILE A 67 -0.34 -5.88 4.01
N CYS A 68 -1.29 -5.85 4.94
CA CYS A 68 -1.65 -7.00 5.77
C CYS A 68 -2.73 -7.83 5.07
N CYS A 69 -2.32 -8.87 4.34
CA CYS A 69 -3.26 -9.73 3.64
C CYS A 69 -3.92 -10.73 4.58
N TYR A 70 -5.19 -11.04 4.33
CA TYR A 70 -5.95 -12.06 5.08
C TYR A 70 -7.00 -12.72 4.19
N PRO A 71 -7.34 -14.01 4.44
CA PRO A 71 -8.35 -14.72 3.67
C PRO A 71 -9.75 -14.34 4.13
N LYS A 72 -10.72 -14.29 3.20
CA LYS A 72 -12.16 -14.32 3.50
C LYS A 72 -12.75 -15.71 3.27
N ALA A 73 -14.06 -15.85 3.56
CA ALA A 73 -14.76 -17.12 3.50
C ALA A 73 -14.80 -17.77 2.10
N ASP A 74 -14.68 -16.95 1.05
CA ASP A 74 -14.58 -17.37 -0.35
C ASP A 74 -13.16 -17.75 -0.79
N ASN A 75 -12.21 -17.78 0.16
CA ASN A 75 -10.77 -17.96 -0.06
C ASN A 75 -10.06 -16.85 -0.82
N SER A 76 -10.73 -15.75 -1.15
CA SER A 76 -10.10 -14.54 -1.68
C SER A 76 -9.28 -13.83 -0.61
N TYR A 77 -8.18 -13.21 -1.00
CA TYR A 77 -7.32 -12.46 -0.09
C TYR A 77 -7.55 -10.97 -0.21
N TYR A 78 -7.75 -10.34 0.94
CA TYR A 78 -7.98 -8.91 1.10
C TYR A 78 -6.88 -8.28 1.94
N PHE A 79 -6.74 -6.97 1.84
CA PHE A 79 -5.93 -6.16 2.75
C PHE A 79 -6.65 -4.84 3.06
N PRO A 80 -6.44 -4.27 4.27
CA PRO A 80 -7.08 -3.03 4.65
C PRO A 80 -6.32 -1.83 4.09
N LEU A 81 -7.08 -0.84 3.69
CA LEU A 81 -6.68 0.54 3.52
C LEU A 81 -7.42 1.38 4.55
N ILE A 82 -6.81 2.42 5.06
CA ILE A 82 -7.43 3.36 5.98
C ILE A 82 -7.79 4.67 5.29
N LEU A 83 -8.97 5.19 5.56
CA LEU A 83 -9.32 6.57 5.32
C LEU A 83 -8.88 7.38 6.53
N ARG A 84 -7.88 8.21 6.38
CA ARG A 84 -7.39 9.06 7.47
C ARG A 84 -8.42 10.12 7.83
N THR A 85 -8.52 10.45 9.12
CA THR A 85 -9.35 11.56 9.57
C THR A 85 -8.92 12.89 8.96
N GLU A 86 -9.83 13.86 8.93
CA GLU A 86 -9.50 15.22 8.54
C GLU A 86 -8.79 15.96 9.67
N TYR A 87 -7.60 16.46 9.40
CA TYR A 87 -6.80 17.25 10.32
C TYR A 87 -5.96 18.31 9.55
N PRO A 88 -5.43 19.36 10.21
CA PRO A 88 -4.49 20.27 9.57
C PRO A 88 -3.15 19.60 9.22
N GLY A 89 -3.06 18.91 8.07
CA GLY A 89 -1.86 18.16 7.65
C GLY A 89 -1.89 17.74 6.19
N VAL A 90 -0.71 17.38 5.66
CA VAL A 90 -0.51 17.08 4.22
C VAL A 90 -1.20 15.78 3.75
N HIS A 91 -1.56 14.88 4.67
CA HIS A 91 -2.20 13.59 4.37
C HIS A 91 -3.64 13.50 4.90
N SER A 92 -4.23 14.63 5.26
CA SER A 92 -5.61 14.76 5.76
C SER A 92 -6.62 14.17 4.76
N GLY A 93 -7.51 13.30 5.22
CA GLY A 93 -8.58 12.70 4.41
C GLY A 93 -8.11 11.81 3.27
N GLN A 94 -6.84 11.39 3.25
CA GLN A 94 -6.31 10.51 2.20
C GLN A 94 -6.47 9.04 2.55
N ILE A 95 -6.58 8.22 1.51
CA ILE A 95 -6.46 6.77 1.65
C ILE A 95 -5.00 6.39 1.78
N SER A 96 -4.67 5.59 2.78
CA SER A 96 -3.32 5.07 3.00
C SER A 96 -3.33 3.60 3.41
N LEU A 97 -2.17 2.97 3.32
CA LEU A 97 -1.91 1.72 4.03
C LEU A 97 -1.78 2.03 5.52
N PRO A 98 -2.14 1.10 6.41
CA PRO A 98 -1.82 1.22 7.83
C PRO A 98 -0.31 1.41 8.03
N GLY A 99 0.06 2.29 8.96
CA GLY A 99 1.46 2.56 9.22
C GLY A 99 1.77 3.99 9.63
N GLY A 100 2.99 4.19 10.14
CA GLY A 100 3.40 5.47 10.67
C GLY A 100 4.88 5.62 10.88
N LYS A 101 5.24 6.57 11.72
CA LYS A 101 6.60 6.96 12.00
C LYS A 101 7.30 5.94 12.90
N PHE A 102 8.58 5.66 12.60
CA PHE A 102 9.46 4.91 13.49
C PHE A 102 9.56 5.60 14.85
N ASP A 103 9.28 4.84 15.90
CA ASP A 103 9.49 5.25 17.29
C ASP A 103 10.80 4.65 17.84
N ALA A 104 11.42 5.33 18.79
CA ALA A 104 12.67 4.86 19.41
C ALA A 104 12.50 3.53 20.18
N GLN A 105 11.27 3.15 20.53
CA GLN A 105 10.94 1.88 21.17
C GLN A 105 10.78 0.73 20.16
N ASP A 106 10.63 1.03 18.87
CA ASP A 106 10.54 0.01 17.83
C ASP A 106 11.92 -0.62 17.61
N SER A 107 12.01 -1.95 17.65
CA SER A 107 13.27 -2.66 17.41
C SER A 107 13.66 -2.67 15.92
N SER A 108 12.72 -2.38 15.02
CA SER A 108 12.90 -2.33 13.56
C SER A 108 11.73 -1.63 12.88
N LEU A 109 11.88 -1.28 11.59
CA LEU A 109 10.78 -0.76 10.78
C LEU A 109 9.65 -1.80 10.59
N TRP A 110 9.96 -3.09 10.64
CA TRP A 110 8.93 -4.13 10.68
C TRP A 110 8.10 -4.03 11.95
N HIS A 111 8.71 -3.81 13.11
CA HIS A 111 7.99 -3.58 14.37
C HIS A 111 7.15 -2.31 14.32
N THR A 112 7.64 -1.23 13.70
CA THR A 112 6.83 -0.03 13.45
C THR A 112 5.56 -0.39 12.69
N ALA A 113 5.69 -1.12 11.58
CA ALA A 113 4.53 -1.50 10.76
C ALA A 113 3.49 -2.34 11.53
N ILE A 114 3.96 -3.26 12.38
CA ILE A 114 3.10 -4.08 13.24
C ILE A 114 2.40 -3.25 14.32
N ARG A 115 3.16 -2.40 15.02
CA ARG A 115 2.62 -1.53 16.07
C ARG A 115 1.53 -0.62 15.51
N GLU A 116 1.80 0.04 14.40
CA GLU A 116 0.85 0.95 13.75
C GLU A 116 -0.41 0.21 13.25
N LEU A 117 -0.26 -1.02 12.69
CA LEU A 117 -1.40 -1.85 12.32
C LEU A 117 -2.31 -2.16 13.51
N ASN A 118 -1.71 -2.45 14.67
CA ASN A 118 -2.47 -2.69 15.90
C ASN A 118 -3.09 -1.39 16.43
N GLU A 119 -2.34 -0.28 16.49
CA GLU A 119 -2.80 1.02 16.99
C GLU A 119 -3.94 1.59 16.14
N GLU A 120 -3.80 1.57 14.79
CA GLU A 120 -4.79 2.14 13.88
C GLU A 120 -6.02 1.24 13.68
N LEU A 121 -5.86 -0.09 13.69
CA LEU A 121 -6.93 -1.03 13.32
C LEU A 121 -7.27 -2.08 14.37
N GLY A 122 -6.60 -2.10 15.52
CA GLY A 122 -6.83 -3.11 16.57
C GLY A 122 -6.48 -4.54 16.17
N VAL A 123 -5.69 -4.73 15.12
CA VAL A 123 -5.37 -6.08 14.61
C VAL A 123 -4.39 -6.77 15.53
N GLU A 124 -4.80 -7.92 16.07
CA GLU A 124 -3.90 -8.80 16.81
C GLU A 124 -2.95 -9.53 15.85
N VAL A 125 -1.65 -9.46 16.14
CA VAL A 125 -0.59 -9.92 15.21
C VAL A 125 -0.01 -11.29 15.56
N VAL A 126 -0.74 -12.11 16.34
CA VAL A 126 -0.26 -13.41 16.84
C VAL A 126 0.15 -14.36 15.72
N ASP A 127 -0.58 -14.36 14.61
CA ASP A 127 -0.36 -15.24 13.45
C ASP A 127 0.07 -14.48 12.19
N LEU A 128 0.69 -13.32 12.34
CA LEU A 128 1.15 -12.50 11.22
C LEU A 128 2.51 -13.01 10.71
N GLU A 129 2.55 -13.43 9.45
CA GLU A 129 3.77 -13.82 8.76
C GLU A 129 4.25 -12.70 7.83
N GLN A 130 5.49 -12.24 8.01
CA GLN A 130 6.14 -11.33 7.06
C GLN A 130 6.47 -12.07 5.77
N ILE A 131 6.00 -11.56 4.64
CA ILE A 131 6.25 -12.14 3.30
C ILE A 131 7.48 -11.51 2.67
N CYS A 132 7.44 -10.19 2.48
CA CYS A 132 8.57 -9.45 1.92
C CYS A 132 8.53 -7.97 2.34
N GLN A 133 9.64 -7.30 2.11
CA GLN A 133 9.74 -5.85 2.09
C GLN A 133 9.65 -5.41 0.64
N LEU A 134 8.84 -4.37 0.36
CA LEU A 134 8.80 -3.70 -0.94
C LEU A 134 9.83 -2.56 -0.98
N SER A 135 9.91 -1.90 -2.13
CA SER A 135 10.89 -0.82 -2.33
C SER A 135 10.58 0.40 -1.47
N PRO A 136 11.53 0.84 -0.64
CA PRO A 136 11.37 2.08 0.11
C PRO A 136 11.21 3.28 -0.81
N LEU A 137 10.39 4.26 -0.38
CA LEU A 137 10.17 5.48 -1.15
C LEU A 137 10.22 6.72 -0.27
N TYR A 138 10.78 7.79 -0.81
CA TYR A 138 10.78 9.10 -0.17
C TYR A 138 9.49 9.86 -0.46
N ILE A 139 8.89 10.46 0.55
CA ILE A 139 7.68 11.30 0.46
C ILE A 139 8.03 12.76 0.77
N PRO A 140 8.29 13.59 -0.26
CA PRO A 140 8.76 14.94 -0.08
C PRO A 140 7.86 15.82 0.81
N PRO A 141 6.51 15.82 0.68
CA PRO A 141 5.66 16.72 1.47
C PRO A 141 5.76 16.51 2.99
N SER A 142 5.99 15.30 3.44
CA SER A 142 6.07 14.95 4.86
C SER A 142 7.50 14.69 5.34
N ASN A 143 8.47 14.68 4.43
CA ASN A 143 9.88 14.38 4.70
C ASN A 143 10.10 13.01 5.36
N PHE A 144 9.45 11.97 4.80
CA PHE A 144 9.61 10.59 5.27
C PHE A 144 10.24 9.69 4.21
N TRP A 145 11.13 8.81 4.65
CA TRP A 145 11.43 7.55 3.99
C TRP A 145 10.48 6.49 4.52
N VAL A 146 9.66 5.94 3.64
CA VAL A 146 8.66 4.93 3.99
C VAL A 146 9.10 3.59 3.45
N THR A 147 9.15 2.59 4.32
CA THR A 147 9.43 1.20 3.99
C THR A 147 8.13 0.40 4.03
N PRO A 148 7.62 -0.08 2.88
CA PRO A 148 6.43 -0.92 2.85
C PRO A 148 6.78 -2.38 3.12
N TYR A 149 5.92 -3.07 3.86
CA TYR A 149 5.97 -4.50 4.09
C TYR A 149 4.70 -5.18 3.58
N MET A 150 4.84 -6.40 3.10
CA MET A 150 3.73 -7.31 2.84
C MET A 150 3.75 -8.42 3.89
N ALA A 151 2.59 -8.69 4.45
CA ALA A 151 2.39 -9.74 5.44
C ALA A 151 1.08 -10.47 5.21
N VAL A 152 0.93 -11.64 5.83
CA VAL A 152 -0.29 -12.43 5.76
C VAL A 152 -0.72 -12.88 7.16
N LEU A 153 -2.02 -12.74 7.45
CA LEU A 153 -2.70 -13.39 8.56
C LEU A 153 -3.32 -14.71 8.10
N LYS A 154 -3.37 -15.69 8.99
CA LYS A 154 -4.03 -16.98 8.70
C LYS A 154 -5.54 -16.90 8.67
N THR A 155 -6.11 -15.91 9.35
CA THR A 155 -7.56 -15.69 9.47
C THR A 155 -7.89 -14.22 9.27
N ALA A 156 -9.12 -13.93 8.86
CA ALA A 156 -9.61 -12.56 8.76
C ALA A 156 -9.62 -11.90 10.15
N PRO A 157 -9.03 -10.70 10.30
CA PRO A 157 -9.09 -9.95 11.56
C PRO A 157 -10.46 -9.29 11.75
N ILE A 158 -10.75 -8.94 13.00
CA ILE A 158 -11.80 -8.00 13.32
C ILE A 158 -11.14 -6.63 13.46
N PHE A 159 -11.55 -5.66 12.63
CA PHE A 159 -11.03 -4.31 12.71
C PHE A 159 -11.72 -3.52 13.82
N ILE A 160 -10.91 -2.86 14.64
CA ILE A 160 -11.34 -1.90 15.69
C ILE A 160 -10.57 -0.60 15.42
N PRO A 161 -11.06 0.24 14.47
CA PRO A 161 -10.35 1.45 14.08
C PRO A 161 -10.22 2.45 15.24
N GLU A 162 -9.03 3.05 15.40
CA GLU A 162 -8.84 4.18 16.31
C GLU A 162 -9.49 5.44 15.69
N GLU A 163 -10.61 5.86 16.24
CA GLU A 163 -11.47 6.93 15.67
C GLU A 163 -10.78 8.28 15.49
N ARG A 164 -9.70 8.54 16.22
CA ARG A 164 -8.93 9.79 16.10
C ARG A 164 -8.08 9.83 14.84
N GLU A 165 -7.67 8.68 14.33
CA GLU A 165 -6.75 8.56 13.19
C GLU A 165 -7.42 7.98 11.95
N VAL A 166 -8.41 7.09 12.14
CA VAL A 166 -9.05 6.31 11.09
C VAL A 166 -10.54 6.65 11.00
N ALA A 167 -10.93 7.36 9.94
CA ALA A 167 -12.33 7.70 9.65
C ALA A 167 -13.09 6.53 8.99
N GLY A 168 -12.39 5.53 8.46
CA GLY A 168 -12.99 4.36 7.83
C GLY A 168 -11.94 3.36 7.35
N VAL A 169 -12.38 2.12 7.15
CA VAL A 169 -11.58 1.03 6.61
C VAL A 169 -12.16 0.61 5.27
N ILE A 170 -11.30 0.45 4.27
CA ILE A 170 -11.62 -0.06 2.95
C ILE A 170 -10.86 -1.37 2.78
N GLU A 171 -11.58 -2.46 2.54
CA GLU A 171 -10.96 -3.75 2.28
C GLU A 171 -10.81 -3.95 0.77
N MET A 172 -9.58 -3.97 0.29
CA MET A 172 -9.27 -4.19 -1.12
C MET A 172 -8.84 -5.64 -1.34
N SER A 173 -9.46 -6.33 -2.31
CA SER A 173 -8.99 -7.66 -2.69
C SER A 173 -7.72 -7.58 -3.54
N LEU A 174 -6.88 -8.60 -3.49
CA LEU A 174 -5.72 -8.70 -4.39
C LEU A 174 -6.14 -8.83 -5.85
N GLU A 175 -7.31 -9.41 -6.09
CA GLU A 175 -7.91 -9.49 -7.40
C GLU A 175 -8.30 -8.11 -7.93
N ASP A 176 -9.04 -7.31 -7.14
CA ASP A 176 -9.37 -5.93 -7.50
C ASP A 176 -8.10 -5.11 -7.76
N LEU A 177 -7.07 -5.26 -6.94
CA LEU A 177 -5.80 -4.59 -7.16
C LEU A 177 -5.19 -4.94 -8.52
N THR A 178 -5.26 -6.20 -8.95
CA THR A 178 -4.72 -6.60 -10.24
C THR A 178 -5.59 -6.15 -11.42
N ALA A 179 -6.91 -6.09 -11.23
CA ALA A 179 -7.87 -5.69 -12.25
C ALA A 179 -8.01 -4.16 -12.39
N ILE A 180 -7.84 -3.41 -11.30
CA ILE A 180 -8.10 -1.97 -11.26
C ILE A 180 -7.27 -1.21 -12.30
N LYS A 181 -7.92 -0.28 -13.00
CA LYS A 181 -7.26 0.55 -14.01
C LYS A 181 -6.79 1.87 -13.41
N LYS A 182 -5.60 2.29 -13.86
CA LYS A 182 -5.07 3.61 -13.56
C LYS A 182 -5.93 4.69 -14.22
N GLU A 183 -6.23 5.74 -13.48
CA GLU A 183 -6.91 6.93 -13.99
C GLU A 183 -6.23 8.21 -13.50
N GLU A 184 -6.58 9.33 -14.10
CA GLU A 184 -6.11 10.65 -13.70
C GLU A 184 -7.26 11.46 -13.13
N LYS A 185 -7.04 12.06 -11.95
CA LYS A 185 -7.99 13.00 -11.34
C LYS A 185 -7.31 14.30 -10.96
N ARG A 186 -8.11 15.36 -10.93
CA ARG A 186 -7.70 16.63 -10.31
C ARG A 186 -8.04 16.56 -8.83
N ILE A 187 -7.05 16.78 -8.01
CA ILE A 187 -7.20 16.83 -6.56
C ILE A 187 -6.87 18.22 -6.06
N THR A 188 -7.61 18.65 -5.05
CA THR A 188 -7.36 19.88 -4.32
C THR A 188 -7.45 19.56 -2.84
N ASN A 189 -6.45 19.92 -2.06
CA ASN A 189 -6.54 19.90 -0.62
C ASN A 189 -5.99 21.21 -0.05
N SER A 190 -6.11 21.41 1.26
CA SER A 190 -5.69 22.64 1.96
C SER A 190 -4.21 22.97 1.80
N TYR A 191 -3.37 22.04 1.38
CA TYR A 191 -1.92 22.17 1.21
C TYR A 191 -1.45 22.11 -0.25
N LEU A 192 -2.28 21.55 -1.14
CA LEU A 192 -1.96 21.42 -2.57
C LEU A 192 -2.87 22.37 -3.36
N LYS A 193 -2.25 23.25 -4.17
CA LYS A 193 -2.97 23.83 -5.29
C LYS A 193 -3.53 22.69 -6.14
N GLU A 194 -4.62 22.94 -6.86
CA GLU A 194 -5.18 21.94 -7.79
C GLU A 194 -4.07 21.24 -8.59
N LYS A 195 -4.00 19.93 -8.47
CA LYS A 195 -3.03 19.10 -9.19
C LYS A 195 -3.71 17.95 -9.89
N LYS A 196 -3.25 17.66 -11.11
CA LYS A 196 -3.62 16.45 -11.83
C LYS A 196 -2.67 15.32 -11.40
N VAL A 197 -3.22 14.25 -10.86
CA VAL A 197 -2.46 13.11 -10.36
C VAL A 197 -3.01 11.81 -10.91
N CYS A 198 -2.14 10.80 -11.01
CA CYS A 198 -2.51 9.43 -11.37
C CYS A 198 -2.79 8.62 -10.11
N GLY A 199 -3.72 7.67 -10.21
CA GLY A 199 -4.08 6.79 -9.11
C GLY A 199 -5.15 5.78 -9.49
N TYR A 200 -5.87 5.31 -8.49
CA TYR A 200 -6.89 4.27 -8.59
C TYR A 200 -8.16 4.70 -7.86
N SER A 201 -9.34 4.41 -8.43
CA SER A 201 -10.62 4.61 -7.73
C SER A 201 -11.14 3.30 -7.19
N ILE A 202 -11.56 3.31 -5.91
CA ILE A 202 -12.24 2.23 -5.21
C ILE A 202 -13.32 2.84 -4.31
N ASP A 203 -14.55 2.31 -4.34
CA ASP A 203 -15.67 2.73 -3.47
C ASP A 203 -15.87 4.26 -3.39
N ASN A 204 -15.85 4.94 -4.55
CA ASN A 204 -15.90 6.40 -4.67
C ASN A 204 -14.74 7.18 -4.02
N GLN A 205 -13.73 6.49 -3.53
CA GLN A 205 -12.49 7.06 -3.01
C GLN A 205 -11.39 7.03 -4.08
N PHE A 206 -10.38 7.90 -3.92
CA PHE A 206 -9.27 7.97 -4.87
C PHE A 206 -7.92 7.78 -4.17
N ILE A 207 -7.26 6.69 -4.53
CA ILE A 207 -5.93 6.33 -4.03
C ILE A 207 -4.89 6.95 -4.96
N TRP A 208 -3.99 7.77 -4.43
CA TRP A 208 -2.94 8.45 -5.17
C TRP A 208 -1.66 8.61 -4.34
N GLY A 209 -0.63 9.23 -4.88
CA GLY A 209 0.62 9.50 -4.17
C GLY A 209 1.36 8.22 -3.74
N ALA A 210 1.89 8.22 -2.53
CA ALA A 210 2.70 7.11 -2.02
C ALA A 210 1.95 5.78 -1.99
N THR A 211 0.70 5.79 -1.54
CA THR A 211 -0.15 4.58 -1.49
C THR A 211 -0.32 3.98 -2.89
N ALA A 212 -0.68 4.79 -3.89
CA ALA A 212 -0.81 4.32 -5.27
C ALA A 212 0.51 3.77 -5.82
N MET A 213 1.65 4.37 -5.47
CA MET A 213 2.98 3.92 -5.91
C MET A 213 3.30 2.53 -5.34
N ILE A 214 3.08 2.32 -4.03
CA ILE A 214 3.28 1.04 -3.36
C ILE A 214 2.35 -0.04 -3.94
N LEU A 215 1.06 0.28 -4.11
CA LEU A 215 0.10 -0.65 -4.70
C LEU A 215 0.41 -0.98 -6.16
N THR A 216 0.96 -0.03 -6.92
CA THR A 216 1.42 -0.29 -8.29
C THR A 216 2.59 -1.27 -8.31
N GLU A 217 3.52 -1.15 -7.38
CA GLU A 217 4.63 -2.09 -7.26
C GLU A 217 4.12 -3.50 -6.95
N LEU A 218 3.25 -3.65 -5.95
CA LEU A 218 2.63 -4.94 -5.63
C LEU A 218 1.86 -5.52 -6.83
N LYS A 219 1.05 -4.71 -7.52
CA LYS A 219 0.32 -5.11 -8.72
C LYS A 219 1.26 -5.66 -9.81
N MET A 220 2.40 -5.03 -10.04
CA MET A 220 3.38 -5.50 -11.02
C MET A 220 4.00 -6.82 -10.58
N ILE A 221 4.38 -6.96 -9.31
CA ILE A 221 4.92 -8.20 -8.72
C ILE A 221 3.92 -9.35 -8.91
N LEU A 222 2.66 -9.15 -8.49
CA LEU A 222 1.61 -10.17 -8.64
C LEU A 222 1.41 -10.57 -10.10
N SER A 223 1.42 -9.59 -11.03
CA SER A 223 1.27 -9.86 -12.46
C SER A 223 2.44 -10.65 -13.03
N ASP A 224 3.66 -10.43 -12.57
CA ASP A 224 4.86 -11.15 -13.02
C ASP A 224 4.89 -12.58 -12.46
N VAL A 225 4.46 -12.80 -11.22
CA VAL A 225 4.35 -14.16 -10.63
C VAL A 225 3.35 -15.02 -11.39
N VAL A 226 2.23 -14.45 -11.83
CA VAL A 226 1.19 -15.20 -12.56
C VAL A 226 1.63 -15.55 -14.00
N ARG A 227 2.55 -14.77 -14.58
CA ARG A 227 3.04 -15.03 -15.94
C ARG A 227 4.16 -16.07 -16.04
N ASN A 228 4.84 -16.33 -14.92
CA ASN A 228 5.95 -17.28 -14.79
C ASN A 228 5.53 -18.54 -14.02
#